data_a6bf752124a00f2c738dee6f61ad7963
#
_entry.id   a6bf752124a00f2c738dee6f61ad7963
#
_cell.length_a   1.000
_cell.length_b   1.000
_cell.length_c   1.000
_cell.angle_alpha   90.00
_cell.angle_beta   90.00
_cell.angle_gamma   90.00
#
_symmetry.space_group_name_H-M   'P 1'
#
loop_
_entity.id
_entity.type
_entity.pdbx_description
1 polymer ?
#
loop_
_entity_poly.entity_id
_entity_poly.type
_entity_poly.pdbx_seq_one_letter_code
_entity_poly.pdbx_strand_id
1 'polypeptide(L)'
;EVSCREVMRAYLERIARVNPGLNAIVSMEPEQSLLAQADACDAMLARGEWLGWMHGMPQAPKDLAQTRGLRTTWGSPIFRDFVPDQDAAIVERVRAAGAILVGKTNVPEFGLGSQTFNEVFGPTLNPWNTSKTAGGSSGGAAAALAARMLPVADGSDMMGSLRNPAAFCNVYGFRPSRGRVPNTLAPDAFSQQLATDGPMGRSVADLAM
;
A
#
# COMPACT_ATOMS: atom_id res chain seq x y z
N GLU A 1 -20.21 -15.20 9.97
CA GLU A 1 -18.86 -14.76 10.33
C GLU A 1 -17.90 -15.25 9.26
N VAL A 2 -16.83 -14.50 9.00
CA VAL A 2 -15.82 -14.78 7.97
C VAL A 2 -14.46 -14.82 8.67
N SER A 3 -13.63 -15.83 8.37
CA SER A 3 -12.27 -15.94 8.93
C SER A 3 -11.29 -15.02 8.24
N CYS A 4 -10.17 -14.70 8.90
CA CYS A 4 -9.05 -13.98 8.30
C CYS A 4 -8.50 -14.70 7.07
N ARG A 5 -8.44 -16.04 7.13
CA ARG A 5 -8.04 -16.89 6.00
C ARG A 5 -8.96 -16.75 4.80
N GLU A 6 -10.29 -16.76 4.99
CA GLU A 6 -11.25 -16.58 3.90
C GLU A 6 -11.15 -15.19 3.27
N VAL A 7 -11.00 -14.15 4.11
CA VAL A 7 -10.77 -12.78 3.63
C VAL A 7 -9.48 -12.71 2.82
N MET A 8 -8.37 -13.21 3.37
CA MET A 8 -7.07 -13.21 2.67
C MET A 8 -7.15 -13.92 1.33
N ARG A 9 -7.75 -15.13 1.28
CA ARG A 9 -7.93 -15.90 0.05
C ARG A 9 -8.72 -15.10 -1.00
N ALA A 10 -9.85 -14.49 -0.61
CA ALA A 10 -10.66 -13.70 -1.53
C ALA A 10 -9.89 -12.51 -2.14
N TYR A 11 -9.06 -11.85 -1.33
CA TYR A 11 -8.20 -10.78 -1.84
C TYR A 11 -7.07 -11.31 -2.75
N LEU A 12 -6.40 -12.40 -2.40
CA LEU A 12 -5.35 -13.01 -3.22
C LEU A 12 -5.90 -13.49 -4.57
N GLU A 13 -7.06 -14.14 -4.61
CA GLU A 13 -7.77 -14.50 -5.84
C GLU A 13 -8.11 -13.27 -6.69
N ARG A 14 -8.55 -12.18 -6.05
CA ARG A 14 -8.81 -10.92 -6.74
C ARG A 14 -7.54 -10.32 -7.32
N ILE A 15 -6.46 -10.29 -6.56
CA ILE A 15 -5.15 -9.80 -7.00
C ILE A 15 -4.65 -10.64 -8.18
N ALA A 16 -4.64 -11.96 -8.06
CA ALA A 16 -4.19 -12.86 -9.13
C ALA A 16 -4.95 -12.67 -10.44
N ARG A 17 -6.25 -12.39 -10.37
CA ARG A 17 -7.09 -12.19 -11.55
C ARG A 17 -6.92 -10.81 -12.20
N VAL A 18 -6.70 -9.75 -11.42
CA VAL A 18 -6.83 -8.37 -11.90
C VAL A 18 -5.49 -7.66 -12.01
N ASN A 19 -4.57 -7.93 -11.09
CA ASN A 19 -3.29 -7.23 -11.02
C ASN A 19 -2.40 -7.40 -12.27
N PRO A 20 -2.39 -8.56 -12.97
CA PRO A 20 -1.60 -8.68 -14.20
C PRO A 20 -1.98 -7.67 -15.30
N GLY A 21 -3.23 -7.20 -15.33
CA GLY A 21 -3.70 -6.19 -16.27
C GLY A 21 -3.53 -4.74 -15.79
N LEU A 22 -3.16 -4.53 -14.52
CA LEU A 22 -3.06 -3.19 -13.92
C LEU A 22 -1.66 -2.86 -13.39
N ASN A 23 -0.91 -3.87 -12.96
CA ASN A 23 0.42 -3.72 -12.34
C ASN A 23 0.42 -2.73 -11.16
N ALA A 24 -0.57 -2.88 -10.27
CA ALA A 24 -0.78 -1.98 -9.14
C ALA A 24 -0.05 -2.45 -7.88
N ILE A 25 -0.01 -3.78 -7.64
CA ILE A 25 0.69 -4.40 -6.51
C ILE A 25 1.92 -5.13 -7.04
N VAL A 26 3.06 -4.83 -6.45
CA VAL A 26 4.38 -5.34 -6.81
C VAL A 26 5.07 -5.97 -5.60
N SER A 27 6.22 -6.61 -5.77
CA SER A 27 6.96 -7.26 -4.68
C SER A 27 6.06 -8.14 -3.79
N MET A 28 5.22 -8.95 -4.41
CA MET A 28 4.27 -9.82 -3.71
C MET A 28 4.98 -10.85 -2.83
N GLU A 29 4.44 -11.07 -1.63
CA GLU A 29 4.82 -12.17 -0.77
C GLU A 29 4.20 -13.50 -1.25
N PRO A 30 4.85 -14.65 -0.94
CA PRO A 30 4.31 -15.95 -1.31
C PRO A 30 2.93 -16.21 -0.68
N GLU A 31 1.97 -16.68 -1.48
CA GLU A 31 0.59 -16.97 -1.03
C GLU A 31 0.55 -17.86 0.21
N GLN A 32 1.39 -18.92 0.23
CA GLN A 32 1.44 -19.85 1.36
C GLN A 32 1.81 -19.14 2.68
N SER A 33 2.76 -18.19 2.63
CA SER A 33 3.15 -17.38 3.78
C SER A 33 2.00 -16.49 4.26
N LEU A 34 1.29 -15.85 3.32
CA LEU A 34 0.16 -14.97 3.64
C LEU A 34 -1.00 -15.72 4.26
N LEU A 35 -1.32 -16.90 3.74
CA LEU A 35 -2.37 -17.75 4.31
C LEU A 35 -1.99 -18.29 5.70
N ALA A 36 -0.72 -18.64 5.93
CA ALA A 36 -0.25 -19.06 7.26
C ALA A 36 -0.33 -17.92 8.30
N GLN A 37 -0.07 -16.68 7.89
CA GLN A 37 -0.26 -15.51 8.76
C GLN A 37 -1.74 -15.27 9.07
N ALA A 38 -2.63 -15.47 8.08
CA ALA A 38 -4.07 -15.37 8.29
C ALA A 38 -4.59 -16.46 9.25
N ASP A 39 -4.09 -17.71 9.14
CA ASP A 39 -4.40 -18.78 10.08
C ASP A 39 -3.96 -18.45 11.52
N ALA A 40 -2.80 -17.81 11.67
CA ALA A 40 -2.33 -17.36 12.97
C ALA A 40 -3.25 -16.29 13.58
N CYS A 41 -3.75 -15.36 12.75
CA CYS A 41 -4.76 -14.39 13.17
C CYS A 41 -6.07 -15.07 13.60
N ASP A 42 -6.57 -16.05 12.84
CA ASP A 42 -7.77 -16.82 13.22
C ASP A 42 -7.55 -17.56 14.56
N ALA A 43 -6.39 -18.15 14.76
CA ALA A 43 -6.04 -18.80 16.03
C ALA A 43 -5.98 -17.82 17.23
N MET A 44 -5.60 -16.57 17.01
CA MET A 44 -5.68 -15.51 18.03
C MET A 44 -7.14 -15.19 18.36
N LEU A 45 -7.99 -14.97 17.35
CA LEU A 45 -9.42 -14.72 17.55
C LEU A 45 -10.11 -15.84 18.30
N ALA A 46 -9.76 -17.09 18.02
CA ALA A 46 -10.30 -18.26 18.75
C ALA A 46 -9.97 -18.27 20.26
N ARG A 47 -8.92 -17.53 20.67
CA ARG A 47 -8.55 -17.33 22.08
C ARG A 47 -9.08 -16.01 22.66
N GLY A 48 -9.88 -15.25 21.90
CA GLY A 48 -10.37 -13.93 22.30
C GLY A 48 -9.33 -12.81 22.20
N GLU A 49 -8.24 -13.04 21.47
CA GLU A 49 -7.15 -12.09 21.25
C GLU A 49 -7.31 -11.41 19.89
N TRP A 50 -7.04 -10.12 19.80
CA TRP A 50 -6.99 -9.40 18.53
C TRP A 50 -5.99 -8.23 18.61
N LEU A 51 -5.36 -7.90 17.49
CA LEU A 51 -4.28 -6.91 17.43
C LEU A 51 -4.81 -5.48 17.21
N GLY A 52 -5.91 -5.34 16.49
CA GLY A 52 -6.49 -4.03 16.18
C GLY A 52 -7.40 -4.09 14.97
N TRP A 53 -7.86 -2.94 14.51
CA TRP A 53 -8.86 -2.79 13.44
C TRP A 53 -8.45 -3.37 12.07
N MET A 54 -7.15 -3.62 11.87
CA MET A 54 -6.60 -4.29 10.66
C MET A 54 -6.36 -5.79 10.87
N HIS A 55 -6.80 -6.39 11.97
CA HIS A 55 -6.48 -7.78 12.32
C HIS A 55 -6.80 -8.77 11.18
N GLY A 56 -5.75 -9.38 10.61
CA GLY A 56 -5.85 -10.32 9.50
C GLY A 56 -6.17 -9.70 8.13
N MET A 57 -6.30 -8.37 8.04
CA MET A 57 -6.63 -7.69 6.79
C MET A 57 -5.39 -7.51 5.90
N PRO A 58 -5.52 -7.72 4.56
CA PRO A 58 -4.42 -7.49 3.63
C PRO A 58 -4.10 -6.01 3.49
N GLN A 59 -2.82 -5.68 3.45
CA GLN A 59 -2.30 -4.35 3.16
C GLN A 59 -1.06 -4.44 2.27
N ALA A 60 -0.83 -3.42 1.44
CA ALA A 60 0.38 -3.28 0.63
C ALA A 60 0.90 -1.85 0.75
N PRO A 61 1.90 -1.59 1.59
CA PRO A 61 2.45 -0.25 1.76
C PRO A 61 3.03 0.30 0.45
N LYS A 62 2.94 1.62 0.27
CA LYS A 62 3.55 2.29 -0.87
C LYS A 62 5.03 1.94 -0.98
N ASP A 63 5.54 1.68 -2.19
CA ASP A 63 6.93 1.27 -2.41
C ASP A 63 7.97 2.38 -2.16
N LEU A 64 7.57 3.45 -1.49
CA LEU A 64 8.44 4.46 -0.87
C LEU A 64 8.60 4.24 0.65
N ALA A 65 7.68 3.54 1.30
CA ALA A 65 7.74 3.26 2.73
C ALA A 65 8.64 2.05 2.98
N GLN A 66 9.73 2.23 3.72
CA GLN A 66 10.59 1.12 4.13
C GLN A 66 9.74 0.10 4.91
N THR A 67 9.89 -1.16 4.54
CA THR A 67 9.12 -2.27 5.09
C THR A 67 10.06 -3.42 5.43
N ARG A 68 10.31 -3.63 6.70
CA ARG A 68 11.26 -4.65 7.18
C ARG A 68 10.93 -6.02 6.60
N GLY A 69 11.93 -6.64 5.97
CA GLY A 69 11.84 -7.98 5.42
C GLY A 69 11.09 -8.07 4.10
N LEU A 70 10.53 -6.97 3.57
CA LEU A 70 9.81 -6.93 2.30
C LEU A 70 10.54 -6.02 1.31
N ARG A 71 10.84 -6.54 0.11
CA ARG A 71 11.55 -5.80 -0.93
C ARG A 71 10.90 -4.45 -1.18
N THR A 72 11.69 -3.37 -1.04
CA THR A 72 11.27 -1.98 -1.19
C THR A 72 12.23 -1.28 -2.15
N THR A 73 11.76 -0.96 -3.36
CA THR A 73 12.65 -0.56 -4.47
C THR A 73 12.70 0.95 -4.71
N TRP A 74 11.77 1.72 -4.12
CA TRP A 74 11.53 3.13 -4.49
C TRP A 74 11.32 3.33 -5.99
N GLY A 75 10.94 2.27 -6.73
CA GLY A 75 10.79 2.28 -8.19
C GLY A 75 12.11 2.45 -8.94
N SER A 76 13.27 2.31 -8.29
CA SER A 76 14.59 2.55 -8.86
C SER A 76 15.36 1.25 -9.09
N PRO A 77 16.03 1.09 -10.27
CA PRO A 77 16.94 -0.02 -10.50
C PRO A 77 18.09 -0.11 -9.49
N ILE A 78 18.49 1.03 -8.88
CA ILE A 78 19.54 1.08 -7.85
C ILE A 78 19.16 0.26 -6.62
N PHE A 79 17.87 0.24 -6.28
CA PHE A 79 17.31 -0.45 -5.11
C PHE A 79 16.48 -1.68 -5.48
N ARG A 80 16.66 -2.20 -6.69
CA ARG A 80 15.86 -3.32 -7.22
C ARG A 80 15.72 -4.49 -6.26
N ASP A 81 16.79 -4.83 -5.55
CA ASP A 81 16.86 -5.98 -4.65
C ASP A 81 16.99 -5.58 -3.16
N PHE A 82 16.73 -4.31 -2.86
CA PHE A 82 16.86 -3.81 -1.50
C PHE A 82 15.73 -4.32 -0.60
N VAL A 83 16.11 -4.89 0.54
CA VAL A 83 15.21 -5.33 1.60
C VAL A 83 15.56 -4.58 2.88
N PRO A 84 14.69 -3.66 3.35
CA PRO A 84 14.94 -2.92 4.58
C PRO A 84 15.03 -3.82 5.82
N ASP A 85 15.79 -3.39 6.81
CA ASP A 85 15.89 -4.01 8.15
C ASP A 85 14.99 -3.34 9.20
N GLN A 86 14.29 -2.27 8.81
CA GLN A 86 13.39 -1.50 9.68
C GLN A 86 12.10 -1.10 8.93
N ASP A 87 11.05 -0.84 9.70
CA ASP A 87 9.79 -0.33 9.20
C ASP A 87 9.74 1.21 9.29
N ALA A 88 9.18 1.86 8.28
CA ALA A 88 8.72 3.24 8.42
C ALA A 88 7.58 3.33 9.44
N ALA A 89 7.40 4.47 10.12
CA ALA A 89 6.42 4.64 11.19
C ALA A 89 4.98 4.22 10.80
N ILE A 90 4.57 4.52 9.57
CA ILE A 90 3.26 4.10 9.07
C ILE A 90 3.15 2.58 8.95
N VAL A 91 4.21 1.91 8.49
CA VAL A 91 4.25 0.45 8.34
C VAL A 91 4.24 -0.23 9.70
N GLU A 92 5.03 0.28 10.65
CA GLU A 92 5.06 -0.20 12.04
C GLU A 92 3.66 -0.18 12.66
N ARG A 93 2.94 0.95 12.52
CA ARG A 93 1.58 1.12 13.06
C ARG A 93 0.56 0.22 12.38
N VAL A 94 0.63 0.07 11.07
CA VAL A 94 -0.27 -0.81 10.32
C VAL A 94 -0.07 -2.28 10.69
N ARG A 95 1.20 -2.72 10.87
CA ARG A 95 1.51 -4.06 11.41
C ARG A 95 0.98 -4.23 12.84
N ALA A 96 1.20 -3.24 13.71
CA ALA A 96 0.73 -3.28 15.09
C ALA A 96 -0.81 -3.33 15.18
N ALA A 97 -1.52 -2.75 14.20
CA ALA A 97 -2.96 -2.86 14.05
C ALA A 97 -3.43 -4.23 13.51
N GLY A 98 -2.52 -5.14 13.18
CA GLY A 98 -2.81 -6.51 12.77
C GLY A 98 -2.87 -6.76 11.27
N ALA A 99 -2.45 -5.82 10.42
CA ALA A 99 -2.43 -6.02 8.98
C ALA A 99 -1.40 -7.06 8.55
N ILE A 100 -1.76 -7.84 7.53
CA ILE A 100 -0.86 -8.76 6.83
C ILE A 100 -0.39 -8.09 5.54
N LEU A 101 0.92 -7.92 5.40
CA LEU A 101 1.50 -7.22 4.26
C LEU A 101 1.66 -8.15 3.06
N VAL A 102 0.84 -7.95 2.03
CA VAL A 102 0.80 -8.82 0.85
C VAL A 102 1.84 -8.47 -0.22
N GLY A 103 2.42 -7.28 -0.17
CA GLY A 103 3.37 -6.76 -1.15
C GLY A 103 3.53 -5.25 -1.00
N LYS A 104 3.86 -4.57 -2.10
CA LYS A 104 4.01 -3.11 -2.17
C LYS A 104 3.08 -2.54 -3.23
N THR A 105 2.64 -1.29 -3.10
CA THR A 105 1.96 -0.61 -4.21
C THR A 105 2.94 0.18 -5.07
N ASN A 106 2.80 0.05 -6.39
CA ASN A 106 3.72 0.61 -7.38
C ASN A 106 3.78 2.15 -7.36
N VAL A 107 4.95 2.69 -7.70
CA VAL A 107 5.29 4.13 -7.64
C VAL A 107 6.13 4.53 -8.86
N PRO A 108 6.24 5.80 -9.25
CA PRO A 108 7.36 6.25 -10.08
C PRO A 108 8.67 6.25 -9.29
N GLU A 109 9.79 6.24 -9.99
CA GLU A 109 11.11 6.26 -9.36
C GLU A 109 11.25 7.39 -8.33
N PHE A 110 11.63 7.05 -7.09
CA PHE A 110 11.70 7.93 -5.92
C PHE A 110 10.43 8.74 -5.62
N GLY A 111 9.29 8.31 -6.15
CA GLY A 111 8.04 9.05 -6.01
C GLY A 111 7.98 10.34 -6.82
N LEU A 112 8.91 10.55 -7.74
CA LEU A 112 9.02 11.75 -8.55
C LEU A 112 8.11 11.69 -9.78
N GLY A 113 7.18 12.63 -9.85
CA GLY A 113 6.22 12.74 -10.95
C GLY A 113 4.80 12.31 -10.58
N SER A 114 3.85 12.70 -11.45
CA SER A 114 2.41 12.46 -11.28
C SER A 114 1.89 11.27 -12.09
N GLN A 115 2.80 10.39 -12.54
CA GLN A 115 2.51 9.20 -13.33
C GLN A 115 3.23 8.02 -12.70
N THR A 116 2.52 6.90 -12.53
CA THR A 116 3.12 5.71 -11.92
C THR A 116 3.66 4.78 -13.00
N PHE A 117 4.96 4.89 -13.23
CA PHE A 117 5.76 3.97 -14.04
C PHE A 117 7.22 4.02 -13.57
N ASN A 118 7.93 2.93 -13.71
CA ASN A 118 9.36 2.85 -13.40
C ASN A 118 10.03 1.70 -14.19
N GLU A 119 11.36 1.65 -14.19
CA GLU A 119 12.12 0.63 -14.91
C GLU A 119 12.20 -0.73 -14.19
N VAL A 120 11.79 -0.80 -12.94
CA VAL A 120 11.80 -2.07 -12.17
C VAL A 120 10.56 -2.91 -12.48
N PHE A 121 9.39 -2.28 -12.51
CA PHE A 121 8.10 -2.95 -12.61
C PHE A 121 7.27 -2.54 -13.83
N GLY A 122 7.59 -1.43 -14.48
CA GLY A 122 6.77 -0.86 -15.55
C GLY A 122 5.62 0.02 -15.05
N PRO A 123 4.67 0.37 -15.95
CA PRO A 123 3.57 1.27 -15.64
C PRO A 123 2.44 0.60 -14.85
N THR A 124 1.77 1.38 -14.00
CA THR A 124 0.46 1.05 -13.45
C THR A 124 -0.63 1.70 -14.30
N LEU A 125 -1.60 0.90 -14.73
CA LEU A 125 -2.67 1.33 -15.61
C LEU A 125 -3.91 1.72 -14.82
N ASN A 126 -4.72 2.62 -15.41
CA ASN A 126 -5.97 3.07 -14.80
C ASN A 126 -7.04 1.94 -14.88
N PRO A 127 -7.68 1.56 -13.75
CA PRO A 127 -8.65 0.45 -13.74
C PRO A 127 -9.91 0.69 -14.57
N TRP A 128 -10.26 1.96 -14.83
CA TRP A 128 -11.44 2.33 -15.61
C TRP A 128 -11.15 2.37 -17.12
N ASN A 129 -9.90 2.64 -17.49
CA ASN A 129 -9.44 2.65 -18.87
C ASN A 129 -7.92 2.40 -18.90
N THR A 130 -7.54 1.19 -19.24
CA THR A 130 -6.13 0.76 -19.25
C THR A 130 -5.25 1.45 -20.31
N SER A 131 -5.83 2.26 -21.22
CA SER A 131 -5.06 3.15 -22.10
C SER A 131 -4.61 4.45 -21.41
N LYS A 132 -5.04 4.68 -20.17
CA LYS A 132 -4.80 5.89 -19.39
C LYS A 132 -3.93 5.60 -18.18
N THR A 133 -3.30 6.65 -17.67
CA THR A 133 -2.51 6.60 -16.44
C THR A 133 -3.40 6.45 -15.20
N ALA A 134 -2.90 5.78 -14.19
CA ALA A 134 -3.48 5.75 -12.85
C ALA A 134 -3.19 7.05 -12.04
N GLY A 135 -2.38 7.97 -12.62
CA GLY A 135 -1.83 9.07 -11.86
C GLY A 135 -0.65 8.64 -11.00
N GLY A 136 -0.19 9.51 -10.12
CA GLY A 136 0.98 9.25 -9.25
C GLY A 136 1.21 10.37 -8.22
N SER A 137 2.13 10.11 -7.32
CA SER A 137 3.03 8.94 -7.23
C SER A 137 2.40 7.74 -6.49
N SER A 138 1.21 7.82 -5.88
CA SER A 138 0.49 6.70 -5.23
C SER A 138 -0.47 6.00 -6.20
N GLY A 139 -0.09 5.85 -7.49
CA GLY A 139 -0.96 5.28 -8.51
C GLY A 139 -1.25 3.80 -8.30
N GLY A 140 -0.27 3.02 -7.81
CA GLY A 140 -0.47 1.63 -7.44
C GLY A 140 -1.55 1.47 -6.37
N ALA A 141 -1.51 2.30 -5.31
CA ALA A 141 -2.50 2.30 -4.23
C ALA A 141 -3.91 2.64 -4.76
N ALA A 142 -4.03 3.72 -5.55
CA ALA A 142 -5.31 4.15 -6.12
C ALA A 142 -5.91 3.08 -7.06
N ALA A 143 -5.08 2.49 -7.93
CA ALA A 143 -5.52 1.44 -8.84
C ALA A 143 -5.93 0.17 -8.09
N ALA A 144 -5.17 -0.23 -7.05
CA ALA A 144 -5.49 -1.39 -6.22
C ALA A 144 -6.82 -1.22 -5.49
N LEU A 145 -7.09 -0.02 -4.94
CA LEU A 145 -8.36 0.30 -4.29
C LEU A 145 -9.53 0.28 -5.27
N ALA A 146 -9.42 0.99 -6.37
CA ALA A 146 -10.48 1.05 -7.39
C ALA A 146 -10.81 -0.34 -7.95
N ALA A 147 -9.80 -1.18 -8.12
CA ALA A 147 -9.95 -2.56 -8.56
C ALA A 147 -10.34 -3.54 -7.44
N ARG A 148 -10.53 -3.08 -6.20
CA ARG A 148 -10.87 -3.91 -5.02
C ARG A 148 -9.85 -4.99 -4.69
N MET A 149 -8.57 -4.70 -4.89
CA MET A 149 -7.46 -5.60 -4.54
C MET A 149 -6.94 -5.36 -3.12
N LEU A 150 -7.32 -4.23 -2.50
CA LEU A 150 -7.04 -3.89 -1.10
C LEU A 150 -8.28 -3.28 -0.46
N PRO A 151 -8.48 -3.45 0.86
CA PRO A 151 -9.59 -2.80 1.58
C PRO A 151 -9.36 -1.30 1.76
N VAL A 152 -8.17 -0.93 2.22
CA VAL A 152 -7.64 0.42 2.40
C VAL A 152 -6.20 0.46 1.91
N ALA A 153 -5.62 1.62 1.73
CA ALA A 153 -4.22 1.78 1.34
C ALA A 153 -3.62 3.04 1.97
N ASP A 154 -2.31 3.07 2.02
CA ASP A 154 -1.53 4.26 2.30
C ASP A 154 -1.00 4.89 1.00
N GLY A 155 -0.59 6.12 1.12
CA GLY A 155 0.13 6.85 0.09
C GLY A 155 0.93 7.98 0.69
N SER A 156 1.61 8.75 -0.14
CA SER A 156 2.30 9.97 0.28
C SER A 156 2.04 11.10 -0.71
N ASP A 157 2.12 12.34 -0.23
CA ASP A 157 1.80 13.53 -1.02
C ASP A 157 2.75 14.68 -0.71
N MET A 158 3.63 15.00 -1.65
CA MET A 158 4.41 16.22 -1.64
C MET A 158 3.71 17.32 -2.46
N MET A 159 3.29 16.99 -3.69
CA MET A 159 2.73 17.92 -4.67
C MET A 159 1.47 17.37 -5.34
N GLY A 160 0.68 16.53 -4.64
CA GLY A 160 -0.56 15.97 -5.15
C GLY A 160 -0.60 14.44 -5.21
N SER A 161 0.42 13.75 -4.69
CA SER A 161 0.59 12.32 -4.92
C SER A 161 -0.38 11.38 -4.16
N LEU A 162 -1.21 11.89 -3.24
CA LEU A 162 -2.43 11.23 -2.75
C LEU A 162 -3.64 11.61 -3.60
N ARG A 163 -3.78 12.91 -3.87
CA ARG A 163 -4.97 13.53 -4.46
C ARG A 163 -5.10 13.25 -5.96
N ASN A 164 -4.01 13.37 -6.71
CA ASN A 164 -4.02 13.15 -8.17
C ASN A 164 -4.43 11.72 -8.54
N PRO A 165 -3.76 10.65 -8.02
CA PRO A 165 -4.16 9.30 -8.37
C PRO A 165 -5.55 8.95 -7.82
N ALA A 166 -5.95 9.48 -6.66
CA ALA A 166 -7.30 9.30 -6.15
C ALA A 166 -8.36 9.85 -7.11
N ALA A 167 -8.16 11.08 -7.63
CA ALA A 167 -9.04 11.67 -8.62
C ALA A 167 -9.08 10.85 -9.92
N PHE A 168 -7.94 10.36 -10.41
CA PHE A 168 -7.85 9.61 -11.67
C PHE A 168 -8.49 8.22 -11.58
N CYS A 169 -8.39 7.58 -10.41
CA CYS A 169 -8.94 6.24 -10.18
C CYS A 169 -10.31 6.23 -9.50
N ASN A 170 -10.91 7.41 -9.25
CA ASN A 170 -12.22 7.57 -8.59
C ASN A 170 -12.26 6.89 -7.21
N VAL A 171 -11.29 7.22 -6.37
CA VAL A 171 -11.20 6.84 -4.97
C VAL A 171 -10.92 8.05 -4.11
N TYR A 172 -10.88 7.92 -2.79
CA TYR A 172 -10.55 9.01 -1.89
C TYR A 172 -9.06 8.95 -1.52
N GLY A 173 -8.39 10.10 -1.55
CA GLY A 173 -7.03 10.29 -1.05
C GLY A 173 -7.02 11.50 -0.11
N PHE A 174 -6.65 11.28 1.14
CA PHE A 174 -6.63 12.34 2.15
C PHE A 174 -5.18 12.75 2.45
N ARG A 175 -4.87 14.02 2.17
CA ARG A 175 -3.60 14.62 2.56
C ARG A 175 -3.73 15.25 3.95
N PRO A 176 -3.14 14.65 5.00
CA PRO A 176 -3.12 15.24 6.34
C PRO A 176 -2.34 16.54 6.39
N SER A 177 -2.58 17.33 7.44
CA SER A 177 -1.74 18.49 7.76
C SER A 177 -0.30 18.03 8.03
N ARG A 178 0.65 18.87 7.66
CA ARG A 178 2.07 18.62 7.90
C ARG A 178 2.33 18.28 9.37
N GLY A 179 3.18 17.29 9.61
CA GLY A 179 3.57 16.86 10.96
C GLY A 179 2.52 15.97 11.68
N ARG A 180 1.36 15.73 11.06
CA ARG A 180 0.35 14.83 11.63
C ARG A 180 0.79 13.37 11.57
N VAL A 181 1.42 12.95 10.48
CA VAL A 181 2.01 11.62 10.33
C VAL A 181 3.53 11.78 10.37
N PRO A 182 4.21 11.18 11.35
CA PRO A 182 5.66 11.32 11.49
C PRO A 182 6.39 10.51 10.42
N ASN A 183 7.48 11.07 9.90
CA ASN A 183 8.47 10.32 9.13
C ASN A 183 9.70 10.10 10.01
N THR A 184 9.82 8.90 10.56
CA THR A 184 10.89 8.56 11.51
C THR A 184 12.20 8.15 10.87
N LEU A 185 12.20 7.88 9.55
CA LEU A 185 13.37 7.47 8.79
C LEU A 185 13.94 8.59 7.92
N ALA A 186 13.49 9.83 8.13
CA ALA A 186 14.01 10.98 7.44
C ALA A 186 15.47 11.24 7.83
N PRO A 187 16.37 11.47 6.86
CA PRO A 187 17.77 11.78 7.16
C PRO A 187 17.94 13.12 7.89
N ASP A 188 17.00 14.04 7.76
CA ASP A 188 16.95 15.29 8.49
C ASP A 188 15.52 15.84 8.64
N ALA A 189 15.30 16.69 9.66
CA ALA A 189 14.00 17.28 9.97
C ALA A 189 13.58 18.39 9.00
N PHE A 190 14.48 18.89 8.14
CA PHE A 190 14.24 20.05 7.29
C PHE A 190 13.84 19.65 5.88
N SER A 191 14.40 18.60 5.30
CA SER A 191 14.15 18.18 3.92
C SER A 191 12.74 17.61 3.69
N GLN A 192 12.04 17.20 4.75
CA GLN A 192 10.73 16.54 4.65
C GLN A 192 9.52 17.43 4.93
N GLN A 193 9.70 18.73 4.83
CA GLN A 193 8.63 19.66 5.20
C GLN A 193 7.42 19.67 4.27
N LEU A 194 7.55 19.20 3.03
CA LEU A 194 6.49 19.25 2.03
C LEU A 194 5.74 17.92 1.88
N ALA A 195 6.40 16.78 2.12
CA ALA A 195 5.80 15.47 1.99
C ALA A 195 5.03 15.07 3.26
N THR A 196 3.92 14.38 3.09
CA THR A 196 3.18 13.73 4.18
C THR A 196 2.62 12.40 3.71
N ASP A 197 2.64 11.39 4.57
CA ASP A 197 1.92 10.16 4.36
C ASP A 197 0.45 10.34 4.74
N GLY A 198 -0.43 9.56 4.11
CA GLY A 198 -1.86 9.65 4.38
C GLY A 198 -2.65 8.47 3.84
N PRO A 199 -3.91 8.33 4.29
CA PRO A 199 -4.76 7.22 3.90
C PRO A 199 -5.41 7.43 2.54
N MET A 200 -5.69 6.30 1.90
CA MET A 200 -6.52 6.19 0.70
C MET A 200 -7.60 5.12 0.90
N GLY A 201 -8.81 5.35 0.41
CA GLY A 201 -9.94 4.45 0.57
C GLY A 201 -11.00 4.63 -0.50
N ARG A 202 -12.01 3.75 -0.50
CA ARG A 202 -13.15 3.85 -1.42
C ARG A 202 -14.30 4.67 -0.85
N SER A 203 -14.25 5.00 0.43
CA SER A 203 -15.24 5.84 1.12
C SER A 203 -14.57 6.74 2.14
N VAL A 204 -15.30 7.74 2.62
CA VAL A 204 -14.84 8.60 3.72
C VAL A 204 -14.70 7.80 5.02
N ALA A 205 -15.55 6.79 5.23
CA ALA A 205 -15.46 5.90 6.39
C ALA A 205 -14.14 5.11 6.39
N ASP A 206 -13.70 4.61 5.22
CA ASP A 206 -12.42 3.93 5.09
C ASP A 206 -11.22 4.83 5.45
N LEU A 207 -11.34 6.14 5.18
CA LEU A 207 -10.29 7.11 5.52
C LEU A 207 -10.24 7.45 7.02
N ALA A 208 -11.35 7.30 7.71
CA ALA A 208 -11.51 7.67 9.12
C ALA A 208 -11.06 6.56 10.08
N MET A 209 -10.94 5.34 9.59
CA MET A 209 -10.37 4.20 10.32
C MET A 209 -8.85 4.29 10.46
#